data_0efc8aee6f7b024013b038de139c7af1
#
_entry.id   0efc8aee6f7b024013b038de139c7af1
#
_cell.length_a   1.000
_cell.length_b   1.000
_cell.length_c   1.000
_cell.angle_alpha   90.00
_cell.angle_beta   90.00
_cell.angle_gamma   90.00
#
_symmetry.space_group_name_H-M   'P 1'
#
loop_
_entity.id
_entity.type
_entity.pdbx_description
1 polymer ?
#
loop_
_entity_poly.entity_id
_entity_poly.type
_entity_poly.pdbx_seq_one_letter_code
_entity_poly.pdbx_strand_id
1 'polypeptide(L)'
;KRVYTFPKMGEKAYFVAIPTSSGTGSEVTPFAVITDQETGVKYPLADYELMPNMAIVDANNMMSGPKGLTAASGIDAVSHALEAYASMMATDFTDGLALRALEVIFKYLPACYDNGMNEPVAREKVAHGATMAGMAFANAFLGVCHSMAHKLGAFHHIPHGIANALMLEQVIRFNSVETPAKMG
;
A
#
# COMPACT_ATOMS: atom_id res chain seq x y z
N LYS A 1 11.99 -20.13 -15.47
CA LYS A 1 10.80 -19.66 -16.21
C LYS A 1 9.49 -20.07 -15.54
N ARG A 2 9.43 -20.08 -14.21
CA ARG A 2 8.22 -20.38 -13.42
C ARG A 2 7.86 -19.18 -12.54
N VAL A 3 7.81 -17.99 -13.12
CA VAL A 3 7.59 -16.73 -12.39
C VAL A 3 6.21 -16.68 -11.71
N TYR A 4 5.26 -17.48 -12.22
CA TYR A 4 3.88 -17.51 -11.72
C TYR A 4 3.47 -18.88 -11.16
N THR A 5 4.42 -19.73 -10.82
CA THR A 5 4.13 -21.02 -10.19
C THR A 5 4.86 -21.09 -8.87
N PHE A 6 4.12 -20.97 -7.76
CA PHE A 6 4.68 -21.01 -6.42
C PHE A 6 4.57 -22.42 -5.84
N PRO A 7 5.62 -22.92 -5.18
CA PRO A 7 5.49 -24.09 -4.33
C PRO A 7 4.65 -23.72 -3.11
N LYS A 8 4.07 -24.72 -2.45
CA LYS A 8 3.46 -24.51 -1.15
C LYS A 8 4.51 -23.98 -0.19
N MET A 9 4.24 -22.79 0.36
CA MET A 9 5.16 -22.09 1.25
C MET A 9 4.72 -22.27 2.71
N GLY A 10 5.61 -21.95 3.65
CA GLY A 10 5.31 -22.07 5.08
C GLY A 10 5.43 -23.47 5.67
N GLU A 11 5.69 -24.52 4.89
CA GLU A 11 5.84 -25.90 5.41
C GLU A 11 7.09 -26.08 6.27
N LYS A 12 8.18 -25.36 5.97
CA LYS A 12 9.46 -25.47 6.66
C LYS A 12 9.71 -24.35 7.67
N ALA A 13 9.06 -23.21 7.51
CA ALA A 13 9.25 -22.04 8.36
C ALA A 13 7.96 -21.23 8.43
N TYR A 14 7.65 -20.74 9.61
CA TYR A 14 6.54 -19.81 9.83
C TYR A 14 6.98 -18.39 9.43
N PHE A 15 6.26 -17.77 8.51
CA PHE A 15 6.61 -16.44 8.02
C PHE A 15 5.90 -15.36 8.83
N VAL A 16 6.68 -14.54 9.54
CA VAL A 16 6.18 -13.39 10.30
C VAL A 16 6.68 -12.12 9.63
N ALA A 17 5.78 -11.20 9.31
CA ALA A 17 6.11 -9.90 8.77
C ALA A 17 5.94 -8.82 9.85
N ILE A 18 6.97 -7.98 10.02
CA ILE A 18 7.00 -6.88 10.98
C ILE A 18 7.34 -5.61 10.20
N PRO A 19 6.35 -4.79 9.82
CA PRO A 19 6.59 -3.60 9.01
C PRO A 19 7.36 -2.52 9.80
N THR A 20 8.24 -1.80 9.09
CA THR A 20 9.03 -0.68 9.62
C THR A 20 8.65 0.66 8.95
N SER A 21 7.66 0.64 8.09
CA SER A 21 7.05 1.81 7.45
C SER A 21 5.53 1.65 7.38
N SER A 22 4.82 2.77 7.33
CA SER A 22 3.34 2.77 7.27
C SER A 22 2.91 3.15 5.85
N GLY A 23 2.86 2.18 4.95
CA GLY A 23 2.55 2.45 3.55
C GLY A 23 2.13 1.23 2.76
N THR A 24 3.04 0.30 2.53
CA THR A 24 2.88 -0.80 1.57
C THR A 24 1.80 -1.82 1.94
N GLY A 25 1.49 -2.01 3.24
CA GLY A 25 0.60 -3.08 3.68
C GLY A 25 1.10 -4.49 3.34
N SER A 26 2.40 -4.64 3.04
CA SER A 26 2.98 -5.91 2.58
C SER A 26 2.87 -7.03 3.62
N GLU A 27 2.69 -6.69 4.88
CA GLU A 27 2.49 -7.64 5.98
C GLU A 27 1.14 -8.38 5.93
N VAL A 28 0.19 -7.89 5.12
CA VAL A 28 -1.17 -8.46 4.97
C VAL A 28 -1.56 -8.67 3.50
N THR A 29 -0.60 -8.72 2.58
CA THR A 29 -0.87 -8.84 1.15
C THR A 29 -0.16 -10.03 0.51
N PRO A 30 -0.78 -10.66 -0.50
CA PRO A 30 -0.22 -11.79 -1.24
C PRO A 30 0.65 -11.34 -2.43
N PHE A 31 1.30 -10.18 -2.35
CA PHE A 31 2.03 -9.59 -3.46
C PHE A 31 3.52 -9.45 -3.17
N ALA A 32 4.34 -9.65 -4.19
CA ALA A 32 5.76 -9.32 -4.19
C ALA A 32 6.14 -8.70 -5.54
N VAL A 33 7.06 -7.74 -5.55
CA VAL A 33 7.57 -7.15 -6.78
C VAL A 33 9.06 -7.44 -6.88
N ILE A 34 9.45 -8.18 -7.93
CA ILE A 34 10.84 -8.51 -8.20
C ILE A 34 11.33 -7.69 -9.39
N THR A 35 12.49 -7.06 -9.24
CA THR A 35 13.14 -6.35 -10.34
C THR A 35 14.20 -7.26 -10.96
N ASP A 36 14.09 -7.51 -12.24
CA ASP A 36 15.15 -8.14 -13.02
C ASP A 36 16.29 -7.15 -13.18
N GLN A 37 17.47 -7.52 -12.71
CA GLN A 37 18.64 -6.64 -12.73
C GLN A 37 19.22 -6.44 -14.13
N GLU A 38 19.01 -7.39 -15.03
CA GLU A 38 19.54 -7.30 -16.41
C GLU A 38 18.68 -6.38 -17.29
N THR A 39 17.35 -6.49 -17.14
CA THR A 39 16.41 -5.77 -18.00
C THR A 39 15.80 -4.53 -17.34
N GLY A 40 15.93 -4.38 -16.01
CA GLY A 40 15.26 -3.34 -15.24
C GLY A 40 13.74 -3.53 -15.11
N VAL A 41 13.19 -4.62 -15.63
CA VAL A 41 11.75 -4.89 -15.63
C VAL A 41 11.29 -5.30 -14.23
N LYS A 42 10.19 -4.71 -13.76
CA LYS A 42 9.53 -5.09 -12.52
C LYS A 42 8.43 -6.11 -12.80
N TYR A 43 8.52 -7.26 -12.14
CA TYR A 43 7.53 -8.33 -12.21
C TYR A 43 6.68 -8.34 -10.94
N PRO A 44 5.42 -7.93 -11.01
CA PRO A 44 4.50 -8.13 -9.89
C PRO A 44 4.12 -9.61 -9.81
N LEU A 45 4.34 -10.21 -8.67
CA LEU A 45 3.96 -11.58 -8.35
C LEU A 45 2.75 -11.53 -7.42
N ALA A 46 1.76 -12.36 -7.67
CA ALA A 46 0.55 -12.46 -6.88
C ALA A 46 0.20 -13.92 -6.65
N ASP A 47 0.26 -14.36 -5.41
CA ASP A 47 -0.14 -15.70 -4.99
C ASP A 47 -0.38 -15.71 -3.48
N TYR A 48 -1.42 -16.40 -3.02
CA TYR A 48 -1.70 -16.52 -1.57
C TYR A 48 -0.57 -17.21 -0.79
N GLU A 49 0.26 -18.01 -1.46
CA GLU A 49 1.46 -18.59 -0.87
C GLU A 49 2.50 -17.54 -0.44
N LEU A 50 2.43 -16.32 -0.98
CA LEU A 50 3.30 -15.20 -0.60
C LEU A 50 2.81 -14.44 0.64
N MET A 51 1.58 -14.68 1.08
CA MET A 51 1.00 -13.96 2.23
C MET A 51 1.70 -14.42 3.52
N PRO A 52 2.14 -13.48 4.37
CA PRO A 52 2.68 -13.82 5.68
C PRO A 52 1.67 -14.60 6.54
N ASN A 53 2.17 -15.55 7.32
CA ASN A 53 1.34 -16.31 8.27
C ASN A 53 0.89 -15.44 9.46
N MET A 54 1.69 -14.42 9.81
CA MET A 54 1.42 -13.48 10.89
C MET A 54 1.98 -12.10 10.53
N ALA A 55 1.23 -11.06 10.88
CA ALA A 55 1.69 -9.67 10.87
C ALA A 55 1.80 -9.15 12.30
N ILE A 56 2.91 -8.48 12.64
CA ILE A 56 3.07 -7.77 13.92
C ILE A 56 3.27 -6.30 13.59
N VAL A 57 2.22 -5.50 13.81
CA VAL A 57 2.23 -4.06 13.53
C VAL A 57 2.55 -3.30 14.82
N ASP A 58 3.82 -3.01 15.02
CA ASP A 58 4.33 -2.25 16.16
C ASP A 58 4.84 -0.89 15.69
N ALA A 59 4.13 0.17 16.09
CA ALA A 59 4.45 1.54 15.72
C ALA A 59 5.83 2.00 16.22
N ASN A 60 6.39 1.37 17.24
CA ASN A 60 7.74 1.68 17.72
C ASN A 60 8.79 1.49 16.63
N ASN A 61 8.60 0.52 15.75
CA ASN A 61 9.50 0.28 14.61
C ASN A 61 9.45 1.39 13.54
N MET A 62 8.47 2.29 13.61
CA MET A 62 8.24 3.36 12.64
C MET A 62 8.55 4.75 13.21
N MET A 63 8.82 4.86 14.54
CA MET A 63 9.02 6.15 15.23
C MET A 63 10.16 6.97 14.63
N SER A 64 11.25 6.33 14.23
CA SER A 64 12.44 6.99 13.65
C SER A 64 12.32 7.27 12.14
N GLY A 65 11.18 6.98 11.53
CA GLY A 65 10.98 7.17 10.09
C GLY A 65 11.17 8.63 9.66
N PRO A 66 12.06 8.91 8.68
CA PRO A 66 12.31 10.28 8.22
C PRO A 66 11.07 10.86 7.53
N LYS A 67 10.96 12.20 7.52
CA LYS A 67 9.80 12.92 6.94
C LYS A 67 9.48 12.51 5.50
N GLY A 68 10.49 12.40 4.64
CA GLY A 68 10.30 12.00 3.24
C GLY A 68 9.72 10.60 3.10
N LEU A 69 10.18 9.64 3.89
CA LEU A 69 9.61 8.29 3.91
C LEU A 69 8.19 8.31 4.47
N THR A 70 7.96 9.04 5.56
CA THR A 70 6.63 9.17 6.18
C THR A 70 5.60 9.71 5.20
N ALA A 71 5.93 10.78 4.46
CA ALA A 71 5.06 11.34 3.45
C ALA A 71 4.81 10.35 2.29
N ALA A 72 5.90 9.83 1.70
CA ALA A 72 5.79 8.94 0.55
C ALA A 72 4.98 7.67 0.89
N SER A 73 5.30 7.01 2.02
CA SER A 73 4.59 5.79 2.41
C SER A 73 3.14 6.08 2.83
N GLY A 74 2.89 7.19 3.52
CA GLY A 74 1.53 7.56 3.92
C GLY A 74 0.61 7.87 2.72
N ILE A 75 1.11 8.58 1.71
CA ILE A 75 0.36 8.82 0.47
C ILE A 75 0.20 7.53 -0.35
N ASP A 76 1.18 6.64 -0.31
CA ASP A 76 1.03 5.31 -0.91
C ASP A 76 -0.15 4.55 -0.30
N ALA A 77 -0.26 4.52 1.03
CA ALA A 77 -1.40 3.92 1.71
C ALA A 77 -2.74 4.60 1.38
N VAL A 78 -2.76 5.93 1.20
CA VAL A 78 -3.94 6.66 0.70
C VAL A 78 -4.31 6.17 -0.71
N SER A 79 -3.31 6.02 -1.59
CA SER A 79 -3.52 5.53 -2.96
C SER A 79 -4.07 4.11 -2.96
N HIS A 80 -3.54 3.23 -2.12
CA HIS A 80 -4.05 1.87 -1.93
C HIS A 80 -5.54 1.86 -1.54
N ALA A 81 -5.90 2.65 -0.54
CA ALA A 81 -7.27 2.71 -0.05
C ALA A 81 -8.24 3.29 -1.10
N LEU A 82 -7.85 4.37 -1.81
CA LEU A 82 -8.68 4.98 -2.84
C LEU A 82 -8.87 4.05 -4.05
N GLU A 83 -7.82 3.39 -4.52
CA GLU A 83 -7.95 2.46 -5.63
C GLU A 83 -8.73 1.20 -5.25
N ALA A 84 -8.54 0.66 -4.05
CA ALA A 84 -9.34 -0.44 -3.53
C ALA A 84 -10.82 -0.07 -3.46
N TYR A 85 -11.14 1.15 -2.98
CA TYR A 85 -12.52 1.66 -2.91
C TYR A 85 -13.16 1.83 -4.28
N ALA A 86 -12.40 2.34 -5.27
CA ALA A 86 -12.87 2.53 -6.64
C ALA A 86 -12.88 1.25 -7.48
N SER A 87 -12.30 0.16 -6.98
CA SER A 87 -12.15 -1.08 -7.74
C SER A 87 -13.49 -1.72 -8.09
N MET A 88 -13.55 -2.33 -9.27
CA MET A 88 -14.70 -3.17 -9.67
C MET A 88 -14.84 -4.44 -8.82
N MET A 89 -13.78 -4.85 -8.10
CA MET A 89 -13.78 -5.99 -7.19
C MET A 89 -14.05 -5.58 -5.74
N ALA A 90 -14.37 -4.31 -5.49
CA ALA A 90 -14.68 -3.82 -4.16
C ALA A 90 -15.95 -4.46 -3.61
N THR A 91 -15.96 -4.66 -2.30
CA THR A 91 -17.06 -5.23 -1.52
C THR A 91 -17.32 -4.33 -0.31
N ASP A 92 -18.46 -4.51 0.37
CA ASP A 92 -18.75 -3.79 1.61
C ASP A 92 -17.63 -3.94 2.66
N PHE A 93 -16.95 -5.10 2.69
CA PHE A 93 -15.82 -5.34 3.59
C PHE A 93 -14.60 -4.50 3.21
N THR A 94 -14.23 -4.50 1.93
CA THR A 94 -13.09 -3.72 1.45
C THR A 94 -13.37 -2.23 1.48
N ASP A 95 -14.60 -1.80 1.22
CA ASP A 95 -15.03 -0.41 1.31
C ASP A 95 -14.93 0.10 2.75
N GLY A 96 -15.41 -0.68 3.73
CA GLY A 96 -15.29 -0.33 5.14
C GLY A 96 -13.85 -0.16 5.60
N LEU A 97 -12.95 -1.06 5.18
CA LEU A 97 -11.51 -0.97 5.47
C LEU A 97 -10.86 0.24 4.78
N ALA A 98 -11.15 0.45 3.50
CA ALA A 98 -10.60 1.54 2.71
C ALA A 98 -11.01 2.91 3.25
N LEU A 99 -12.30 3.12 3.51
CA LEU A 99 -12.82 4.39 4.04
C LEU A 99 -12.26 4.68 5.44
N ARG A 100 -12.17 3.66 6.29
CA ARG A 100 -11.57 3.83 7.61
C ARG A 100 -10.07 4.12 7.54
N ALA A 101 -9.35 3.49 6.63
CA ALA A 101 -7.95 3.77 6.38
C ALA A 101 -7.75 5.24 5.97
N LEU A 102 -8.53 5.74 5.02
CA LEU A 102 -8.49 7.13 4.56
C LEU A 102 -8.73 8.11 5.69
N GLU A 103 -9.82 7.92 6.45
CA GLU A 103 -10.15 8.79 7.60
C GLU A 103 -8.98 8.88 8.59
N VAL A 104 -8.40 7.74 8.94
CA VAL A 104 -7.33 7.67 9.92
C VAL A 104 -6.04 8.29 9.39
N ILE A 105 -5.66 7.97 8.14
CA ILE A 105 -4.41 8.47 7.56
C ILE A 105 -4.50 9.98 7.36
N PHE A 106 -5.57 10.52 6.79
CA PHE A 106 -5.72 11.97 6.60
C PHE A 106 -5.68 12.74 7.93
N LYS A 107 -6.22 12.16 8.99
CA LYS A 107 -6.24 12.80 10.31
C LYS A 107 -4.86 12.83 10.95
N TYR A 108 -4.07 11.78 10.85
CA TYR A 108 -2.86 11.60 11.67
C TYR A 108 -1.55 11.71 10.89
N LEU A 109 -1.54 11.55 9.57
CA LEU A 109 -0.34 11.65 8.75
C LEU A 109 0.37 13.02 8.86
N PRO A 110 -0.33 14.17 8.89
CA PRO A 110 0.32 15.46 9.07
C PRO A 110 1.14 15.54 10.37
N ALA A 111 0.60 15.07 11.50
CA ALA A 111 1.33 15.03 12.76
C ALA A 111 2.56 14.11 12.69
N CYS A 112 2.44 12.95 12.03
CA CYS A 112 3.58 12.07 11.79
C CYS A 112 4.67 12.72 10.94
N TYR A 113 4.29 13.52 9.96
CA TYR A 113 5.22 14.25 9.11
C TYR A 113 5.94 15.37 9.85
N ASP A 114 5.19 16.16 10.62
CA ASP A 114 5.74 17.34 11.31
C ASP A 114 6.66 16.95 12.45
N ASN A 115 6.27 16.02 13.32
CA ASN A 115 6.96 15.68 14.55
C ASN A 115 6.86 14.19 14.92
N GLY A 116 6.93 13.30 13.95
CA GLY A 116 6.61 11.87 14.12
C GLY A 116 7.38 11.13 15.21
N MET A 117 8.59 11.57 15.57
CA MET A 117 9.36 10.96 16.67
C MET A 117 8.71 11.18 18.05
N ASN A 118 7.88 12.22 18.19
CA ASN A 118 7.21 12.58 19.43
C ASN A 118 5.69 12.35 19.37
N GLU A 119 5.22 11.68 18.32
CA GLU A 119 3.80 11.43 18.04
C GLU A 119 3.47 9.93 18.00
N PRO A 120 3.65 9.18 19.10
CA PRO A 120 3.46 7.74 19.09
C PRO A 120 2.03 7.32 18.73
N VAL A 121 1.04 8.07 19.20
CA VAL A 121 -0.37 7.80 18.87
C VAL A 121 -0.64 8.02 17.38
N ALA A 122 -0.12 9.10 16.80
CA ALA A 122 -0.29 9.36 15.38
C ALA A 122 0.43 8.27 14.54
N ARG A 123 1.64 7.87 14.93
CA ARG A 123 2.37 6.76 14.27
C ARG A 123 1.59 5.46 14.31
N GLU A 124 1.05 5.09 15.47
CA GLU A 124 0.20 3.91 15.61
C GLU A 124 -1.03 3.98 14.70
N LYS A 125 -1.73 5.12 14.69
CA LYS A 125 -2.92 5.29 13.86
C LYS A 125 -2.60 5.21 12.36
N VAL A 126 -1.51 5.83 11.89
CA VAL A 126 -1.09 5.74 10.49
C VAL A 126 -0.65 4.31 10.14
N ALA A 127 0.03 3.61 11.04
CA ALA A 127 0.38 2.20 10.84
C ALA A 127 -0.88 1.33 10.66
N HIS A 128 -1.85 1.47 11.56
CA HIS A 128 -3.13 0.76 11.44
C HIS A 128 -3.88 1.13 10.16
N GLY A 129 -3.87 2.41 9.76
CA GLY A 129 -4.46 2.87 8.51
C GLY A 129 -3.82 2.21 7.28
N ALA A 130 -2.48 2.15 7.25
CA ALA A 130 -1.75 1.49 6.17
C ALA A 130 -2.05 -0.01 6.09
N THR A 131 -2.11 -0.70 7.24
CA THR A 131 -2.50 -2.12 7.29
C THR A 131 -3.94 -2.35 6.82
N MET A 132 -4.89 -1.48 7.23
CA MET A 132 -6.29 -1.56 6.75
C MET A 132 -6.37 -1.33 5.22
N ALA A 133 -5.62 -0.37 4.67
CA ALA A 133 -5.52 -0.17 3.24
C ALA A 133 -4.94 -1.41 2.54
N GLY A 134 -3.93 -2.04 3.16
CA GLY A 134 -3.35 -3.31 2.72
C GLY A 134 -4.39 -4.43 2.62
N MET A 135 -5.19 -4.63 3.67
CA MET A 135 -6.27 -5.61 3.69
C MET A 135 -7.34 -5.31 2.62
N ALA A 136 -7.66 -4.04 2.39
CA ALA A 136 -8.62 -3.64 1.38
C ALA A 136 -8.12 -4.03 -0.02
N PHE A 137 -6.93 -3.56 -0.43
CA PHE A 137 -6.44 -3.81 -1.78
C PHE A 137 -5.97 -5.25 -2.00
N ALA A 138 -5.58 -5.98 -0.97
CA ALA A 138 -5.29 -7.42 -1.08
C ALA A 138 -6.48 -8.22 -1.65
N ASN A 139 -7.69 -7.74 -1.43
CA ASN A 139 -8.93 -8.36 -1.87
C ASN A 139 -9.59 -7.64 -3.06
N ALA A 140 -9.52 -6.31 -3.10
CA ALA A 140 -10.13 -5.50 -4.16
C ALA A 140 -9.19 -5.20 -5.33
N PHE A 141 -7.89 -5.47 -5.16
CA PHE A 141 -6.82 -5.09 -6.08
C PHE A 141 -6.64 -3.56 -6.21
N LEU A 142 -5.71 -3.18 -7.08
CA LEU A 142 -5.35 -1.79 -7.37
C LEU A 142 -5.77 -1.44 -8.81
N GLY A 143 -5.63 -0.19 -9.17
CA GLY A 143 -6.06 0.33 -10.45
C GLY A 143 -4.94 0.94 -11.29
N VAL A 144 -5.31 1.95 -12.07
CA VAL A 144 -4.43 2.57 -13.06
C VAL A 144 -3.35 3.45 -12.43
N CYS A 145 -3.58 4.00 -11.23
CA CYS A 145 -2.59 4.83 -10.53
C CYS A 145 -1.31 4.03 -10.27
N HIS A 146 -1.42 2.87 -9.63
CA HIS A 146 -0.28 2.00 -9.38
C HIS A 146 0.35 1.47 -10.66
N SER A 147 -0.45 1.16 -11.68
CA SER A 147 0.06 0.71 -12.98
C SER A 147 0.94 1.74 -13.65
N MET A 148 0.58 3.04 -13.60
CA MET A 148 1.37 4.15 -14.10
C MET A 148 2.59 4.44 -13.21
N ALA A 149 2.40 4.45 -11.88
CA ALA A 149 3.48 4.70 -10.92
C ALA A 149 4.61 3.67 -11.03
N HIS A 150 4.30 2.39 -11.28
CA HIS A 150 5.30 1.37 -11.53
C HIS A 150 6.18 1.71 -12.74
N LYS A 151 5.59 2.24 -13.82
CA LYS A 151 6.35 2.64 -15.02
C LYS A 151 7.23 3.85 -14.73
N LEU A 152 6.69 4.88 -14.06
CA LEU A 152 7.48 6.04 -13.65
C LEU A 152 8.66 5.64 -12.75
N GLY A 153 8.43 4.79 -11.77
CA GLY A 153 9.48 4.29 -10.90
C GLY A 153 10.53 3.45 -11.64
N ALA A 154 10.13 2.65 -12.61
CA ALA A 154 11.04 1.83 -13.40
C ALA A 154 11.93 2.66 -14.33
N PHE A 155 11.35 3.64 -15.06
CA PHE A 155 12.08 4.44 -16.04
C PHE A 155 12.83 5.63 -15.47
N HIS A 156 12.30 6.25 -14.40
CA HIS A 156 12.82 7.50 -13.88
C HIS A 156 13.34 7.40 -12.45
N HIS A 157 13.36 6.21 -11.86
CA HIS A 157 13.81 5.96 -10.48
C HIS A 157 13.10 6.82 -9.43
N ILE A 158 11.84 7.21 -9.70
CA ILE A 158 11.03 7.98 -8.76
C ILE A 158 10.59 7.03 -7.62
N PRO A 159 10.73 7.44 -6.34
CA PRO A 159 10.21 6.66 -5.22
C PRO A 159 8.72 6.36 -5.39
N HIS A 160 8.31 5.12 -5.10
CA HIS A 160 6.99 4.57 -5.44
C HIS A 160 5.83 5.45 -4.93
N GLY A 161 5.83 5.79 -3.64
CA GLY A 161 4.75 6.62 -3.06
C GLY A 161 4.69 8.03 -3.64
N ILE A 162 5.85 8.60 -4.09
CA ILE A 162 5.87 9.88 -4.78
C ILE A 162 5.28 9.73 -6.19
N ALA A 163 5.61 8.65 -6.89
CA ALA A 163 5.04 8.37 -8.21
C ALA A 163 3.50 8.23 -8.13
N ASN A 164 3.00 7.53 -7.10
CA ASN A 164 1.56 7.43 -6.85
C ASN A 164 0.95 8.81 -6.57
N ALA A 165 1.57 9.62 -5.71
CA ALA A 165 1.09 10.96 -5.38
C ALA A 165 0.94 11.86 -6.62
N LEU A 166 1.88 11.78 -7.56
CA LEU A 166 1.87 12.56 -8.81
C LEU A 166 0.70 12.16 -9.74
N MET A 167 0.32 10.88 -9.73
CA MET A 167 -0.72 10.35 -10.61
C MET A 167 -2.11 10.41 -9.97
N LEU A 168 -2.18 10.36 -8.65
CA LEU A 168 -3.41 10.12 -7.89
C LEU A 168 -4.52 11.13 -8.21
N GLU A 169 -4.22 12.42 -8.25
CA GLU A 169 -5.22 13.45 -8.52
C GLU A 169 -5.91 13.24 -9.89
N GLN A 170 -5.12 12.96 -10.92
CA GLN A 170 -5.64 12.77 -12.28
C GLN A 170 -6.48 11.49 -12.37
N VAL A 171 -6.05 10.44 -11.68
CA VAL A 171 -6.79 9.17 -11.62
C VAL A 171 -8.12 9.35 -10.89
N ILE A 172 -8.14 10.08 -9.77
CA ILE A 172 -9.38 10.38 -9.04
C ILE A 172 -10.34 11.15 -9.95
N ARG A 173 -9.87 12.20 -10.63
CA ARG A 173 -10.69 12.99 -11.56
C ARG A 173 -11.27 12.13 -12.69
N PHE A 174 -10.45 11.24 -13.26
CA PHE A 174 -10.91 10.31 -14.28
C PHE A 174 -11.97 9.35 -13.74
N ASN A 175 -11.69 8.70 -12.61
CA ASN A 175 -12.60 7.73 -11.99
C ASN A 175 -13.91 8.37 -11.53
N SER A 176 -13.90 9.63 -11.07
CA SER A 176 -15.12 10.31 -10.62
C SER A 176 -16.15 10.49 -11.75
N VAL A 177 -15.71 10.56 -13.00
CA VAL A 177 -16.59 10.61 -14.17
C VAL A 177 -17.15 9.22 -14.50
N GLU A 178 -16.29 8.19 -14.42
CA GLU A 178 -16.65 6.82 -14.82
C GLU A 178 -17.43 6.08 -13.71
N THR A 179 -17.16 6.41 -12.43
CA THR A 179 -17.79 5.79 -11.26
C THR A 179 -18.39 6.82 -10.30
N PRO A 180 -19.35 7.65 -10.76
CA PRO A 180 -19.86 8.76 -9.93
C PRO A 180 -20.58 8.30 -8.66
N ALA A 181 -21.10 7.07 -8.63
CA ALA A 181 -21.77 6.53 -7.44
C ALA A 181 -20.83 6.37 -6.21
N LYS A 182 -19.52 6.20 -6.44
CA LYS A 182 -18.53 6.04 -5.38
C LYS A 182 -17.58 7.23 -5.23
N MET A 183 -17.32 7.94 -6.31
CA MET A 183 -16.24 8.94 -6.37
C MET A 183 -16.73 10.34 -6.76
N GLY A 184 -18.00 10.48 -7.11
CA GLY A 184 -18.64 11.74 -7.53
C GLY A 184 -19.09 12.62 -6.39
#